data_66d77e4bf39525ea9d923ff71b7083af
#
_entry.id   66d77e4bf39525ea9d923ff71b7083af
#
_cell.length_a   1.000
_cell.length_b   1.000
_cell.length_c   1.000
_cell.angle_alpha   90.00
_cell.angle_beta   90.00
_cell.angle_gamma   90.00
#
_symmetry.space_group_name_H-M   'P 1'
#
loop_
_entity.id
_entity.type
_entity.pdbx_description
1 polymer ?
#
loop_
_entity_poly.entity_id
_entity_poly.type
_entity_poly.pdbx_seq_one_letter_code
_entity_poly.pdbx_strand_id
1 'polypeptide(L)'
;MSFIQSQVTHGGIVMAADRYAINRIFNPEKTNVMRFISTGHIHQKLYITKHNMGIAACGDASVNNTSIERYIYDFIYEMDIEKLNTPYEVAKALLEYFRKLNPKLNTDFHVGGYDTTGNKINPCIYNIIIDQNVCTKANQDQPFSSAIFNSPCEITGKIFDYIGKHYADMTLGDAVEFAKFIHRTTRDAMMFKGNNDAMSREMDILIIRPTGVEKIEA
;
A
#
# COMPACT_ATOMS: atom_id res chain seq x y z
N MET A 1 -8.05 7.57 -6.61
CA MET A 1 -7.41 7.79 -5.30
C MET A 1 -7.51 6.50 -4.53
N SER A 2 -6.53 6.21 -3.72
CA SER A 2 -6.47 4.96 -2.96
C SER A 2 -5.79 5.25 -1.63
N PHE A 3 -6.05 4.41 -0.65
CA PHE A 3 -5.36 4.42 0.62
C PHE A 3 -4.59 3.11 0.75
N ILE A 4 -3.31 3.21 1.05
CA ILE A 4 -2.47 2.10 1.51
C ILE A 4 -1.62 2.54 2.70
N GLN A 5 -1.39 1.63 3.62
CA GLN A 5 -0.54 1.81 4.78
C GLN A 5 0.28 0.55 5.01
N SER A 6 1.52 0.71 5.44
CA SER A 6 2.36 -0.39 5.90
C SER A 6 3.12 0.02 7.15
N GLN A 7 3.14 -0.86 8.15
CA GLN A 7 3.74 -0.59 9.45
C GLN A 7 4.51 -1.82 9.95
N VAL A 8 5.69 -1.57 10.52
CA VAL A 8 6.50 -2.59 11.21
C VAL A 8 6.33 -2.42 12.71
N THR A 9 6.12 -3.53 13.40
CA THR A 9 6.13 -3.65 14.87
C THR A 9 7.02 -4.81 15.28
N HIS A 10 7.27 -4.96 16.59
CA HIS A 10 7.99 -6.13 17.12
C HIS A 10 7.27 -7.46 16.82
N GLY A 11 5.94 -7.43 16.67
CA GLY A 11 5.12 -8.64 16.43
C GLY A 11 4.96 -9.01 14.96
N GLY A 12 5.32 -8.13 14.02
CA GLY A 12 5.13 -8.37 12.59
C GLY A 12 4.97 -7.10 11.77
N ILE A 13 4.61 -7.29 10.51
CA ILE A 13 4.28 -6.22 9.57
C ILE A 13 2.77 -6.22 9.36
N VAL A 14 2.16 -5.05 9.43
CA VAL A 14 0.76 -4.83 9.06
C VAL A 14 0.73 -4.01 7.78
N MET A 15 0.03 -4.51 6.76
CA MET A 15 -0.26 -3.77 5.53
C MET A 15 -1.77 -3.66 5.38
N ALA A 16 -2.26 -2.48 5.04
CA ALA A 16 -3.69 -2.20 4.93
C ALA A 16 -4.01 -1.40 3.66
N ALA A 17 -5.17 -1.66 3.05
CA ALA A 17 -5.64 -0.95 1.88
C ALA A 17 -7.17 -0.87 1.82
N ASP A 18 -7.69 0.21 1.27
CA ASP A 18 -9.10 0.31 0.90
C ASP A 18 -9.39 -0.51 -0.37
N ARG A 19 -10.69 -0.83 -0.62
CA ARG A 19 -11.09 -1.73 -1.72
C ARG A 19 -11.65 -1.02 -2.96
N TYR A 20 -11.73 0.32 -2.99
CA TYR A 20 -12.37 1.01 -4.12
C TYR A 20 -11.37 1.48 -5.17
N ALA A 21 -11.73 1.28 -6.46
CA ALA A 21 -11.20 2.07 -7.55
C ALA A 21 -12.14 3.26 -7.81
N ILE A 22 -11.55 4.41 -8.08
CA ILE A 22 -12.27 5.66 -8.28
C ILE A 22 -11.90 6.24 -9.62
N ASN A 23 -12.90 6.53 -10.44
CA ASN A 23 -12.74 7.35 -11.63
C ASN A 23 -12.83 8.84 -11.25
N ARG A 24 -11.85 9.61 -11.71
CA ARG A 24 -11.91 11.08 -11.65
C ARG A 24 -12.71 11.52 -12.87
N ILE A 25 -13.88 12.09 -12.65
CA ILE A 25 -14.63 12.74 -13.73
C ILE A 25 -14.37 14.23 -13.65
N PHE A 26 -13.77 14.76 -14.70
CA PHE A 26 -13.62 16.20 -14.88
C PHE A 26 -14.96 16.75 -15.36
N ASN A 27 -15.54 17.71 -14.64
CA ASN A 27 -16.70 18.44 -15.12
C ASN A 27 -16.21 19.67 -15.93
N PRO A 28 -16.30 19.65 -17.26
CA PRO A 28 -15.78 20.73 -18.12
C PRO A 28 -16.51 22.06 -17.93
N GLU A 29 -17.73 22.03 -17.35
CA GLU A 29 -18.55 23.23 -17.14
C GLU A 29 -18.23 23.97 -15.82
N LYS A 30 -17.53 23.31 -14.88
CA LYS A 30 -17.09 23.89 -13.62
C LYS A 30 -15.59 23.64 -13.45
N THR A 31 -14.81 24.60 -13.83
CA THR A 31 -13.33 24.55 -13.98
C THR A 31 -12.55 24.13 -12.73
N ASN A 32 -13.18 23.94 -11.55
CA ASN A 32 -12.50 23.64 -10.29
C ASN A 32 -13.14 22.53 -9.45
N VAL A 33 -14.11 21.77 -9.97
CA VAL A 33 -14.76 20.71 -9.20
C VAL A 33 -14.42 19.34 -9.79
N MET A 34 -13.43 18.65 -9.21
CA MET A 34 -13.26 17.23 -9.43
C MET A 34 -14.36 16.47 -8.67
N ARG A 35 -15.17 15.71 -9.36
CA ARG A 35 -16.02 14.70 -8.73
C ARG A 35 -15.33 13.37 -8.78
N PHE A 36 -15.30 12.69 -7.66
CA PHE A 36 -14.87 11.31 -7.55
C PHE A 36 -16.12 10.43 -7.62
N ILE A 37 -16.16 9.53 -8.57
CA ILE A 37 -17.23 8.56 -8.68
C ILE A 37 -16.61 7.18 -8.49
N SER A 38 -17.09 6.44 -7.50
CA SER A 38 -16.75 5.05 -7.36
C SER A 38 -17.18 4.30 -8.63
N THR A 39 -16.32 3.44 -9.14
CA THR A 39 -16.68 2.55 -10.25
C THR A 39 -17.70 1.50 -9.84
N GLY A 40 -18.00 1.40 -8.54
CA GLY A 40 -18.81 0.32 -7.97
C GLY A 40 -18.08 -1.04 -7.95
N HIS A 41 -16.85 -1.10 -8.46
CA HIS A 41 -16.06 -2.31 -8.49
C HIS A 41 -15.12 -2.36 -7.28
N ILE A 42 -15.11 -3.51 -6.62
CA ILE A 42 -14.12 -3.87 -5.61
C ILE A 42 -12.84 -4.22 -6.34
N HIS A 43 -11.75 -3.56 -5.99
CA HIS A 43 -10.42 -3.83 -6.53
C HIS A 43 -9.52 -4.33 -5.41
N GLN A 44 -8.84 -5.41 -5.68
CA GLN A 44 -7.79 -5.89 -4.80
C GLN A 44 -6.58 -4.94 -4.87
N LYS A 45 -6.07 -4.52 -3.71
CA LYS A 45 -4.89 -3.65 -3.60
C LYS A 45 -3.81 -4.27 -2.72
N LEU A 46 -4.11 -5.37 -2.03
CA LEU A 46 -3.17 -6.16 -1.25
C LEU A 46 -3.01 -7.53 -1.89
N TYR A 47 -1.77 -7.92 -2.12
CA TYR A 47 -1.39 -9.17 -2.76
C TYR A 47 -0.36 -9.88 -1.90
N ILE A 48 -0.34 -11.21 -1.98
CA ILE A 48 0.61 -12.07 -1.27
C ILE A 48 1.45 -12.78 -2.32
N THR A 49 2.77 -12.72 -2.18
CA THR A 49 3.69 -13.51 -3.00
C THR A 49 3.87 -14.91 -2.44
N LYS A 50 4.42 -15.82 -3.24
CA LYS A 50 4.71 -17.20 -2.81
C LYS A 50 5.68 -17.30 -1.62
N HIS A 51 6.52 -16.27 -1.41
CA HIS A 51 7.47 -16.22 -0.29
C HIS A 51 6.95 -15.45 0.93
N ASN A 52 5.63 -15.38 1.11
CA ASN A 52 5.00 -14.72 2.25
C ASN A 52 5.36 -13.23 2.37
N MET A 53 5.53 -12.55 1.24
CA MET A 53 5.68 -11.10 1.20
C MET A 53 4.37 -10.47 0.75
N GLY A 54 4.08 -9.27 1.26
CA GLY A 54 2.92 -8.48 0.87
C GLY A 54 3.30 -7.41 -0.15
N ILE A 55 2.41 -7.18 -1.12
CA ILE A 55 2.46 -6.03 -2.03
C ILE A 55 1.18 -5.23 -1.85
N ALA A 56 1.30 -3.93 -1.60
CA ALA A 56 0.17 -2.99 -1.61
C ALA A 56 0.33 -2.03 -2.79
N ALA A 57 -0.78 -1.69 -3.46
CA ALA A 57 -0.79 -0.82 -4.64
C ALA A 57 -1.74 0.37 -4.46
N CYS A 58 -1.28 1.57 -4.84
CA CYS A 58 -2.04 2.82 -4.77
C CYS A 58 -1.75 3.69 -6.00
N GLY A 59 -2.75 4.32 -6.58
CA GLY A 59 -2.57 5.24 -7.71
C GLY A 59 -3.48 4.94 -8.89
N ASP A 60 -2.91 4.90 -10.09
CA ASP A 60 -3.65 4.63 -11.31
C ASP A 60 -4.22 3.21 -11.29
N ALA A 61 -5.49 3.08 -11.69
CA ALA A 61 -6.18 1.79 -11.70
C ALA A 61 -5.92 0.97 -12.99
N SER A 62 -5.30 1.57 -14.00
CA SER A 62 -5.04 0.92 -15.29
C SER A 62 -3.80 1.44 -15.98
N VAL A 63 -3.18 0.58 -16.77
CA VAL A 63 -2.06 0.88 -17.68
C VAL A 63 -2.46 0.38 -19.06
N ASN A 64 -2.32 1.20 -20.10
CA ASN A 64 -2.65 0.81 -21.49
C ASN A 64 -4.03 0.14 -21.63
N ASN A 65 -5.05 0.69 -20.96
CA ASN A 65 -6.43 0.17 -20.90
C ASN A 65 -6.59 -1.21 -20.25
N THR A 66 -5.56 -1.72 -19.59
CA THR A 66 -5.61 -2.96 -18.82
C THR A 66 -5.53 -2.64 -17.33
N SER A 67 -6.32 -3.33 -16.50
CA SER A 67 -6.28 -3.15 -15.05
C SER A 67 -4.87 -3.36 -14.50
N ILE A 68 -4.44 -2.49 -13.59
CA ILE A 68 -3.16 -2.64 -12.89
C ILE A 68 -3.09 -3.96 -12.11
N GLU A 69 -4.23 -4.41 -11.60
CA GLU A 69 -4.39 -5.67 -10.90
C GLU A 69 -3.92 -6.86 -11.75
N ARG A 70 -4.27 -6.87 -13.06
CA ARG A 70 -3.81 -7.89 -14.00
C ARG A 70 -2.29 -7.92 -14.09
N TYR A 71 -1.66 -6.77 -14.24
CA TYR A 71 -0.20 -6.68 -14.31
C TYR A 71 0.50 -7.10 -13.00
N ILE A 72 -0.13 -6.84 -11.82
CA ILE A 72 0.40 -7.32 -10.55
C ILE A 72 0.32 -8.85 -10.47
N TYR A 73 -0.78 -9.44 -10.93
CA TYR A 73 -0.87 -10.90 -11.02
C TYR A 73 0.15 -11.49 -12.00
N ASP A 74 0.30 -10.89 -13.19
CA ASP A 74 1.30 -11.33 -14.17
C ASP A 74 2.70 -11.25 -13.56
N PHE A 75 3.02 -10.17 -12.83
CA PHE A 75 4.28 -10.04 -12.09
C PHE A 75 4.47 -11.15 -11.05
N ILE A 76 3.44 -11.46 -10.26
CA ILE A 76 3.54 -12.46 -9.17
C ILE A 76 3.63 -13.90 -9.72
N TYR A 77 2.94 -14.22 -10.80
CA TYR A 77 2.77 -15.60 -11.27
C TYR A 77 3.57 -15.94 -12.52
N GLU A 78 3.89 -14.98 -13.38
CA GLU A 78 4.55 -15.20 -14.67
C GLU A 78 6.03 -14.80 -14.68
N MET A 79 6.38 -13.78 -13.88
CA MET A 79 7.78 -13.43 -13.70
C MET A 79 8.41 -14.42 -12.73
N ASP A 80 9.68 -14.82 -12.96
CA ASP A 80 10.48 -15.70 -12.09
C ASP A 80 10.61 -15.18 -10.63
N ILE A 81 9.50 -14.65 -10.09
CA ILE A 81 9.43 -14.10 -8.73
C ILE A 81 9.77 -15.16 -7.68
N GLU A 82 9.66 -16.45 -8.06
CA GLU A 82 10.09 -17.57 -7.20
C GLU A 82 11.60 -17.52 -6.88
N LYS A 83 12.39 -16.84 -7.70
CA LYS A 83 13.84 -16.63 -7.47
C LYS A 83 14.13 -15.42 -6.60
N LEU A 84 13.13 -14.56 -6.35
CA LEU A 84 13.27 -13.36 -5.54
C LEU A 84 12.96 -13.70 -4.08
N ASN A 85 14.00 -13.87 -3.28
CA ASN A 85 13.89 -14.38 -1.91
C ASN A 85 13.83 -13.29 -0.86
N THR A 86 14.07 -12.04 -1.23
CA THR A 86 14.07 -10.90 -0.31
C THR A 86 13.07 -9.83 -0.70
N PRO A 87 12.53 -9.07 0.26
CA PRO A 87 11.66 -7.93 -0.03
C PRO A 87 12.32 -6.87 -0.92
N TYR A 88 13.65 -6.73 -0.84
CA TYR A 88 14.42 -5.82 -1.69
C TYR A 88 14.40 -6.24 -3.16
N GLU A 89 14.66 -7.52 -3.43
CA GLU A 89 14.66 -8.07 -4.79
C GLU A 89 13.27 -7.93 -5.42
N VAL A 90 12.21 -8.25 -4.67
CA VAL A 90 10.82 -8.08 -5.12
C VAL A 90 10.52 -6.60 -5.41
N ALA A 91 10.92 -5.68 -4.51
CA ALA A 91 10.69 -4.26 -4.69
C ALA A 91 11.40 -3.69 -5.92
N LYS A 92 12.66 -4.08 -6.15
CA LYS A 92 13.42 -3.69 -7.33
C LYS A 92 12.83 -4.24 -8.63
N ALA A 93 12.52 -5.52 -8.65
CA ALA A 93 11.92 -6.17 -9.82
C ALA A 93 10.55 -5.54 -10.16
N LEU A 94 9.74 -5.21 -9.15
CA LEU A 94 8.46 -4.54 -9.32
C LEU A 94 8.63 -3.14 -9.94
N LEU A 95 9.58 -2.34 -9.44
CA LEU A 95 9.91 -1.04 -10.00
C LEU A 95 10.32 -1.16 -11.47
N GLU A 96 11.23 -2.07 -11.80
CA GLU A 96 11.71 -2.28 -13.17
C GLU A 96 10.58 -2.74 -14.10
N TYR A 97 9.74 -3.67 -13.63
CA TYR A 97 8.60 -4.20 -14.39
C TYR A 97 7.61 -3.09 -14.77
N PHE A 98 7.13 -2.30 -13.80
CA PHE A 98 6.16 -1.26 -14.06
C PHE A 98 6.74 -0.08 -14.83
N ARG A 99 8.02 0.25 -14.65
CA ARG A 99 8.68 1.27 -15.48
C ARG A 99 8.85 0.86 -16.94
N LYS A 100 9.02 -0.41 -17.24
CA LYS A 100 9.00 -0.92 -18.63
C LYS A 100 7.62 -0.79 -19.27
N LEU A 101 6.56 -0.97 -18.48
CA LEU A 101 5.18 -0.79 -18.97
C LEU A 101 4.85 0.68 -19.20
N ASN A 102 5.11 1.53 -18.24
CA ASN A 102 4.91 2.98 -18.32
C ASN A 102 5.77 3.70 -17.27
N PRO A 103 6.87 4.40 -17.69
CA PRO A 103 7.74 5.10 -16.75
C PRO A 103 7.10 6.33 -16.08
N LYS A 104 5.94 6.79 -16.56
CA LYS A 104 5.18 7.92 -16.00
C LYS A 104 3.93 7.46 -15.26
N LEU A 105 3.84 6.18 -14.92
CA LEU A 105 2.71 5.63 -14.18
C LEU A 105 2.66 6.26 -12.79
N ASN A 106 1.55 6.92 -12.47
CA ASN A 106 1.31 7.52 -11.15
C ASN A 106 0.76 6.44 -10.19
N THR A 107 1.65 5.52 -9.84
CA THR A 107 1.34 4.41 -8.94
C THR A 107 2.50 4.18 -7.99
N ASP A 108 2.13 4.03 -6.73
CA ASP A 108 3.03 3.70 -5.64
C ASP A 108 2.74 2.29 -5.15
N PHE A 109 3.81 1.61 -4.75
CA PHE A 109 3.70 0.30 -4.13
C PHE A 109 4.42 0.28 -2.79
N HIS A 110 3.88 -0.51 -1.85
CA HIS A 110 4.64 -0.96 -0.69
C HIS A 110 4.93 -2.44 -0.85
N VAL A 111 6.15 -2.84 -0.56
CA VAL A 111 6.54 -4.25 -0.45
C VAL A 111 6.97 -4.51 0.98
N GLY A 112 6.26 -5.43 1.66
CA GLY A 112 6.54 -5.82 3.04
C GLY A 112 6.89 -7.29 3.16
N GLY A 113 7.89 -7.62 3.99
CA GLY A 113 8.31 -9.00 4.23
C GLY A 113 9.51 -9.08 5.15
N TYR A 114 10.08 -10.26 5.23
CA TYR A 114 11.25 -10.51 6.07
C TYR A 114 12.47 -10.81 5.22
N ASP A 115 13.56 -10.11 5.50
CA ASP A 115 14.88 -10.45 4.97
C ASP A 115 15.47 -11.54 5.87
N THR A 116 15.70 -12.70 5.26
CA THR A 116 16.27 -13.89 5.90
C THR A 116 17.71 -14.14 5.47
N THR A 117 18.31 -13.21 4.73
CA THR A 117 19.72 -13.32 4.32
C THR A 117 20.61 -12.99 5.52
N GLY A 118 21.24 -14.03 6.08
CA GLY A 118 22.10 -13.93 7.24
C GLY A 118 21.52 -14.57 8.50
N ASN A 119 22.14 -14.25 9.65
CA ASN A 119 21.80 -14.88 10.94
C ASN A 119 20.62 -14.21 11.66
N LYS A 120 20.01 -13.17 11.08
CA LYS A 120 18.90 -12.43 11.67
C LYS A 120 17.74 -12.33 10.69
N ILE A 121 16.55 -12.55 11.20
CA ILE A 121 15.30 -12.32 10.46
C ILE A 121 14.90 -10.87 10.70
N ASN A 122 14.95 -10.03 9.66
CA ASN A 122 14.68 -8.61 9.77
C ASN A 122 13.41 -8.24 8.99
N PRO A 123 12.42 -7.59 9.61
CA PRO A 123 11.29 -7.05 8.88
C PRO A 123 11.73 -5.90 7.98
N CYS A 124 11.19 -5.86 6.76
CA CYS A 124 11.50 -4.83 5.78
C CYS A 124 10.22 -4.33 5.13
N ILE A 125 10.12 -3.01 5.00
CA ILE A 125 9.12 -2.34 4.16
C ILE A 125 9.86 -1.48 3.15
N TYR A 126 9.50 -1.61 1.87
CA TYR A 126 9.97 -0.76 0.78
C TYR A 126 8.84 0.10 0.25
N ASN A 127 9.13 1.39 0.04
CA ASN A 127 8.28 2.31 -0.70
C ASN A 127 8.81 2.45 -2.13
N ILE A 128 7.94 2.29 -3.11
CA ILE A 128 8.27 2.29 -4.53
C ILE A 128 7.38 3.32 -5.21
N ILE A 129 7.99 4.29 -5.90
CA ILE A 129 7.29 5.36 -6.62
C ILE A 129 7.73 5.26 -8.09
N ILE A 130 6.81 4.85 -8.97
CA ILE A 130 7.15 4.46 -10.34
C ILE A 130 7.59 5.66 -11.18
N ASP A 131 6.85 6.77 -11.19
CA ASP A 131 7.15 7.96 -11.99
C ASP A 131 8.43 8.66 -11.55
N GLN A 132 8.81 8.53 -10.27
CA GLN A 132 10.03 9.11 -9.71
C GLN A 132 11.24 8.17 -9.78
N ASN A 133 11.05 6.91 -10.18
CA ASN A 133 12.09 5.87 -10.16
C ASN A 133 12.72 5.67 -8.78
N VAL A 134 11.89 5.64 -7.75
CA VAL A 134 12.32 5.54 -6.35
C VAL A 134 11.98 4.16 -5.79
N CYS A 135 12.94 3.55 -5.12
CA CYS A 135 12.76 2.36 -4.27
C CYS A 135 13.56 2.57 -2.98
N THR A 136 12.89 2.86 -1.89
CA THR A 136 13.52 3.17 -0.60
C THR A 136 13.05 2.22 0.49
N LYS A 137 13.98 1.78 1.35
CA LYS A 137 13.64 1.05 2.56
C LYS A 137 13.12 2.01 3.62
N ALA A 138 11.85 1.88 3.99
CA ALA A 138 11.20 2.80 4.90
C ALA A 138 11.63 2.63 6.37
N ASN A 139 12.01 1.42 6.76
CA ASN A 139 12.43 1.11 8.13
C ASN A 139 13.95 0.91 8.27
N GLN A 140 14.75 1.68 7.52
CA GLN A 140 16.21 1.56 7.52
C GLN A 140 16.82 1.88 8.88
N ASP A 141 16.40 3.00 9.49
CA ASP A 141 16.99 3.52 10.73
C ASP A 141 16.31 2.95 11.99
N GLN A 142 15.09 2.46 11.85
CA GLN A 142 14.28 1.92 12.95
C GLN A 142 13.62 0.61 12.52
N PRO A 143 14.33 -0.53 12.60
CA PRO A 143 13.87 -1.80 12.01
C PRO A 143 12.49 -2.26 12.50
N PHE A 144 12.10 -1.94 13.74
CA PHE A 144 10.86 -2.40 14.37
C PHE A 144 9.87 -1.26 14.68
N SER A 145 10.12 -0.06 14.17
CA SER A 145 9.30 1.12 14.46
C SER A 145 9.23 2.04 13.24
N SER A 146 8.49 1.64 12.24
CA SER A 146 8.31 2.47 11.06
C SER A 146 6.94 2.26 10.45
N ALA A 147 6.36 3.32 9.92
CA ALA A 147 5.14 3.27 9.14
C ALA A 147 5.26 4.17 7.91
N ILE A 148 4.68 3.72 6.80
CA ILE A 148 4.52 4.50 5.58
C ILE A 148 3.07 4.42 5.12
N PHE A 149 2.64 5.44 4.41
CA PHE A 149 1.28 5.50 3.87
C PHE A 149 1.23 6.30 2.57
N ASN A 150 0.27 5.96 1.72
CA ASN A 150 -0.17 6.78 0.61
C ASN A 150 -1.66 7.03 0.79
N SER A 151 -2.06 8.28 0.81
CA SER A 151 -3.42 8.68 1.12
C SER A 151 -3.83 9.93 0.31
N PRO A 152 -5.09 10.01 -0.08
CA PRO A 152 -5.63 11.19 -0.76
C PRO A 152 -5.89 12.37 0.17
N CYS A 153 -5.66 12.23 1.48
CA CYS A 153 -6.06 13.21 2.47
C CYS A 153 -4.89 13.64 3.36
N GLU A 154 -4.67 14.95 3.43
CA GLU A 154 -3.60 15.55 4.27
C GLU A 154 -3.74 15.25 5.76
N ILE A 155 -4.96 15.00 6.26
CA ILE A 155 -5.19 14.66 7.66
C ILE A 155 -4.46 13.39 8.06
N THR A 156 -4.34 12.44 7.12
CA THR A 156 -3.60 11.20 7.35
C THR A 156 -2.16 11.50 7.72
N GLY A 157 -1.48 12.36 6.96
CA GLY A 157 -0.11 12.78 7.25
C GLY A 157 0.01 13.43 8.63
N LYS A 158 -0.91 14.33 8.97
CA LYS A 158 -0.90 15.00 10.29
C LYS A 158 -1.07 14.04 11.46
N ILE A 159 -1.87 12.98 11.29
CA ILE A 159 -2.03 11.95 12.33
C ILE A 159 -0.74 11.12 12.46
N PHE A 160 -0.14 10.73 11.33
CA PHE A 160 1.15 10.03 11.35
C PHE A 160 2.24 10.86 12.01
N ASP A 161 2.34 12.16 11.69
CA ASP A 161 3.30 13.08 12.29
C ASP A 161 3.07 13.24 13.80
N TYR A 162 1.79 13.29 14.23
CA TYR A 162 1.43 13.43 15.65
C TYR A 162 1.79 12.21 16.47
N ILE A 163 1.56 11.00 15.94
CA ILE A 163 1.89 9.74 16.62
C ILE A 163 3.40 9.51 16.64
N GLY A 164 4.10 9.95 15.59
CA GLY A 164 5.55 10.02 15.51
C GLY A 164 6.24 8.70 15.86
N LYS A 165 7.15 8.73 16.85
CA LYS A 165 8.00 7.59 17.24
C LYS A 165 7.30 6.50 18.06
N HIS A 166 6.03 6.69 18.43
CA HIS A 166 5.28 5.73 19.25
C HIS A 166 4.92 4.41 18.54
N TYR A 167 5.25 4.28 17.25
CA TYR A 167 5.10 2.99 16.55
C TYR A 167 5.92 1.85 17.18
N ALA A 168 7.04 2.16 17.83
CA ALA A 168 7.87 1.17 18.53
C ALA A 168 7.14 0.49 19.69
N ASP A 169 6.23 1.22 20.33
CA ASP A 169 5.51 0.76 21.51
C ASP A 169 4.23 -0.02 21.15
N MET A 170 3.85 -0.01 19.86
CA MET A 170 2.64 -0.68 19.39
C MET A 170 2.84 -2.20 19.32
N THR A 171 1.89 -2.90 19.91
CA THR A 171 1.73 -4.34 19.64
C THR A 171 1.20 -4.55 18.23
N LEU A 172 1.24 -5.79 17.75
CA LEU A 172 0.65 -6.12 16.44
C LEU A 172 -0.87 -5.83 16.41
N GLY A 173 -1.58 -6.06 17.52
CA GLY A 173 -2.99 -5.73 17.66
C GLY A 173 -3.23 -4.22 17.58
N ASP A 174 -2.40 -3.42 18.25
CA ASP A 174 -2.49 -1.96 18.19
C ASP A 174 -2.26 -1.45 16.77
N ALA A 175 -1.32 -2.04 16.04
CA ALA A 175 -1.06 -1.66 14.64
C ALA A 175 -2.24 -1.97 13.71
N VAL A 176 -2.96 -3.07 13.94
CA VAL A 176 -4.19 -3.39 13.21
C VAL A 176 -5.30 -2.37 13.52
N GLU A 177 -5.53 -2.08 14.80
CA GLU A 177 -6.53 -1.09 15.20
C GLU A 177 -6.17 0.33 14.76
N PHE A 178 -4.87 0.66 14.75
CA PHE A 178 -4.38 1.91 14.20
C PHE A 178 -4.66 2.03 12.69
N ALA A 179 -4.42 0.97 11.92
CA ALA A 179 -4.73 0.96 10.49
C ALA A 179 -6.24 1.19 10.23
N LYS A 180 -7.11 0.54 11.01
CA LYS A 180 -8.56 0.76 10.96
C LYS A 180 -8.96 2.19 11.32
N PHE A 181 -8.35 2.75 12.37
CA PHE A 181 -8.57 4.12 12.81
C PHE A 181 -8.20 5.12 11.71
N ILE A 182 -7.00 5.00 11.14
CA ILE A 182 -6.52 5.89 10.08
C ILE A 182 -7.42 5.80 8.84
N HIS A 183 -7.75 4.59 8.40
CA HIS A 183 -8.65 4.39 7.26
C HIS A 183 -10.00 5.09 7.49
N ARG A 184 -10.65 4.85 8.63
CA ARG A 184 -11.93 5.46 8.99
C ARG A 184 -11.84 6.98 9.02
N THR A 185 -10.84 7.53 9.71
CA THR A 185 -10.65 8.97 9.84
C THR A 185 -10.39 9.63 8.48
N THR A 186 -9.58 9.00 7.63
CA THR A 186 -9.30 9.47 6.27
C THR A 186 -10.57 9.50 5.44
N ARG A 187 -11.34 8.42 5.46
CA ARG A 187 -12.62 8.31 4.75
C ARG A 187 -13.62 9.38 5.21
N ASP A 188 -13.82 9.53 6.53
CA ASP A 188 -14.76 10.48 7.09
C ASP A 188 -14.35 11.93 6.77
N ALA A 189 -13.05 12.25 6.81
CA ALA A 189 -12.53 13.53 6.37
C ALA A 189 -12.77 13.81 4.87
N MET A 190 -12.67 12.79 4.02
CA MET A 190 -12.98 12.90 2.60
C MET A 190 -14.49 13.12 2.36
N MET A 191 -15.34 12.45 3.13
CA MET A 191 -16.80 12.67 3.07
C MET A 191 -17.17 14.12 3.42
N PHE A 192 -16.60 14.69 4.47
CA PHE A 192 -16.84 16.11 4.83
C PHE A 192 -16.31 17.11 3.79
N LYS A 193 -15.34 16.72 2.97
CA LYS A 193 -14.90 17.51 1.80
C LYS A 193 -15.80 17.31 0.56
N GLY A 194 -16.91 16.60 0.68
CA GLY A 194 -17.84 16.33 -0.42
C GLY A 194 -17.42 15.21 -1.37
N ASN A 195 -16.46 14.39 -0.96
CA ASN A 195 -15.95 13.25 -1.74
C ASN A 195 -16.45 11.92 -1.13
N ASN A 196 -17.77 11.74 -1.08
CA ASN A 196 -18.43 10.65 -0.37
C ASN A 196 -18.01 9.25 -0.82
N ASP A 197 -17.58 9.10 -2.08
CA ASP A 197 -17.21 7.82 -2.68
C ASP A 197 -15.67 7.66 -2.84
N ALA A 198 -14.87 8.50 -2.17
CA ALA A 198 -13.43 8.52 -2.36
C ALA A 198 -12.71 7.30 -1.79
N MET A 199 -13.30 6.62 -0.82
CA MET A 199 -12.74 5.42 -0.17
C MET A 199 -13.85 4.43 0.17
N SER A 200 -13.56 3.13 0.13
CA SER A 200 -14.48 2.10 0.59
C SER A 200 -14.68 2.17 2.11
N ARG A 201 -15.81 1.61 2.58
CA ARG A 201 -16.02 1.37 4.01
C ARG A 201 -15.19 0.20 4.50
N GLU A 202 -15.01 -0.76 3.63
CA GLU A 202 -14.27 -2.00 3.86
C GLU A 202 -12.80 -1.82 3.51
N MET A 203 -11.95 -2.53 4.23
CA MET A 203 -10.52 -2.58 3.99
C MET A 203 -10.00 -4.00 4.08
N ASP A 204 -8.92 -4.27 3.38
CA ASP A 204 -8.12 -5.47 3.55
C ASP A 204 -6.92 -5.17 4.45
N ILE A 205 -6.55 -6.14 5.28
CA ILE A 205 -5.35 -6.09 6.11
C ILE A 205 -4.56 -7.38 5.90
N LEU A 206 -3.26 -7.27 5.67
CA LEU A 206 -2.31 -8.36 5.73
C LEU A 206 -1.46 -8.23 7.00
N ILE A 207 -1.36 -9.32 7.73
CA ILE A 207 -0.43 -9.48 8.83
C ILE A 207 0.66 -10.43 8.38
N ILE A 208 1.90 -9.95 8.30
CA ILE A 208 3.05 -10.70 7.82
C ILE A 208 3.94 -11.00 9.02
N ARG A 209 4.19 -12.28 9.27
CA ARG A 209 5.11 -12.79 10.27
C ARG A 209 6.19 -13.64 9.59
N PRO A 210 7.32 -13.93 10.26
CA PRO A 210 8.30 -14.86 9.72
C PRO A 210 7.72 -16.24 9.37
N THR A 211 6.63 -16.63 10.05
CA THR A 211 5.96 -17.93 9.91
C THR A 211 4.88 -17.97 8.84
N GLY A 212 4.50 -16.82 8.26
CA GLY A 212 3.47 -16.77 7.23
C GLY A 212 2.69 -15.46 7.19
N VAL A 213 1.71 -15.40 6.29
CA VAL A 213 0.84 -14.24 6.07
C VAL A 213 -0.60 -14.60 6.39
N GLU A 214 -1.27 -13.74 7.13
CA GLU A 214 -2.69 -13.79 7.45
C GLU A 214 -3.40 -12.61 6.78
N LYS A 215 -4.53 -12.86 6.11
CA LYS A 215 -5.39 -11.82 5.55
C LYS A 215 -6.64 -11.67 6.41
N ILE A 216 -6.97 -10.42 6.76
CA ILE A 216 -8.16 -10.03 7.51
C ILE A 216 -8.98 -9.10 6.63
N GLU A 217 -10.27 -9.33 6.54
CA GLU A 217 -11.26 -8.41 5.98
C GLU A 217 -11.88 -7.61 7.14
N ALA A 218 -11.81 -6.28 7.07
CA ALA A 218 -12.22 -5.38 8.15
C ALA A 218 -13.15 -4.25 7.66
#